data_a3a4223f64c764a1c8c219a7bbf1e75f
#
_entry.id   a3a4223f64c764a1c8c219a7bbf1e75f
#
_cell.length_a   1.000
_cell.length_b   1.000
_cell.length_c   1.000
_cell.angle_alpha   90.00
_cell.angle_beta   90.00
_cell.angle_gamma   90.00
#
_symmetry.space_group_name_H-M   'P 1'
#
loop_
_entity.id
_entity.type
_entity.pdbx_description
1 polymer ?
#
loop_
_entity_poly.entity_id
_entity_poly.type
_entity_poly.pdbx_seq_one_letter_code
_entity_poly.pdbx_strand_id
1 'polypeptide(L)'
;MHKQHPQTAYRKDAVLIGTISENCDKDFLISEEAAMINLAKLEPVLSGYQTYFPKHWPRGEDFKWEAAQHFHDHWKIDAADFGEMFKEATAKVSSLLDTGYAYPRAMILNFAAADCEATRAMFRNLFDESIELSQRIAAFQAATEEIRTKYNDGSWNNHYQSTSALSVYLWLRYPDQYYIYRYSVARDISDALNFDAPPKRDGSVESLLNSYRLYDELRAALSQNEAITQMIRRAIDAAPAGKYWPDTHWNIAAIDLGFYLSRFYLAEQKTSQMQAGW
;
A
#
# COMPACT_ATOMS: atom_id res chain seq x y z
N MET A 1 20.54 60.08 3.13
CA MET A 1 21.56 59.63 2.17
C MET A 1 21.14 58.30 1.59
N HIS A 2 20.61 58.31 0.37
CA HIS A 2 20.23 57.18 -0.45
C HIS A 2 21.48 56.53 -1.00
N LYS A 3 21.53 55.20 -1.01
CA LYS A 3 22.35 54.44 -2.01
C LYS A 3 21.54 53.32 -2.59
N GLN A 4 21.39 53.42 -3.90
CA GLN A 4 20.69 52.52 -4.80
C GLN A 4 21.48 51.26 -5.09
N HIS A 5 20.74 50.18 -5.37
CA HIS A 5 21.23 48.95 -6.01
C HIS A 5 21.46 49.14 -7.48
N PRO A 6 22.39 48.43 -8.12
CA PRO A 6 22.36 48.25 -9.56
C PRO A 6 21.80 46.85 -9.92
N GLN A 7 20.83 46.87 -10.81
CA GLN A 7 20.39 45.76 -11.65
C GLN A 7 21.48 45.38 -12.63
N THR A 8 21.70 44.11 -12.88
CA THR A 8 22.51 43.63 -13.98
C THR A 8 21.65 42.81 -14.94
N ALA A 9 21.69 43.24 -16.17
CA ALA A 9 20.88 42.78 -17.28
C ALA A 9 21.34 41.45 -17.86
N TYR A 10 20.36 40.70 -18.38
CA TYR A 10 20.52 39.55 -19.27
C TYR A 10 21.19 39.94 -20.59
N ARG A 11 22.14 39.14 -21.03
CA ARG A 11 22.64 39.12 -22.40
C ARG A 11 22.34 37.78 -23.05
N LYS A 12 21.54 37.80 -24.10
CA LYS A 12 21.39 36.75 -25.13
C LYS A 12 22.59 36.83 -26.08
N ASP A 13 22.82 35.71 -26.71
CA ASP A 13 23.53 35.46 -27.99
C ASP A 13 24.84 34.69 -27.84
N ALA A 14 24.81 33.45 -28.32
CA ALA A 14 25.62 33.02 -29.46
C ALA A 14 25.38 31.53 -29.76
N VAL A 15 24.91 31.28 -30.94
CA VAL A 15 24.84 30.02 -31.67
C VAL A 15 26.24 29.53 -31.97
N LEU A 16 26.54 28.26 -31.66
CA LEU A 16 27.67 27.55 -32.26
C LEU A 16 27.23 26.14 -32.64
N ILE A 17 27.18 25.95 -33.95
CA ILE A 17 26.98 24.72 -34.68
C ILE A 17 28.21 23.87 -34.51
N GLY A 18 28.09 22.72 -33.90
CA GLY A 18 29.15 21.70 -33.82
C GLY A 18 28.60 20.36 -34.24
N THR A 19 29.16 19.83 -35.28
CA THR A 19 28.88 18.62 -36.03
C THR A 19 28.64 17.38 -35.17
N ILE A 20 27.59 16.67 -35.51
CA ILE A 20 27.14 15.40 -34.95
C ILE A 20 28.09 14.32 -35.35
N SER A 21 28.62 13.58 -34.36
CA SER A 21 29.11 12.24 -34.51
C SER A 21 27.95 11.27 -34.25
N GLU A 22 27.43 10.70 -35.32
CA GLU A 22 26.56 9.54 -35.25
C GLU A 22 27.38 8.33 -34.83
N ASN A 23 27.15 7.82 -33.64
CA ASN A 23 27.22 6.40 -33.26
C ASN A 23 27.42 6.30 -31.75
N CYS A 24 26.36 6.16 -31.03
CA CYS A 24 26.19 5.34 -29.83
C CYS A 24 24.87 5.77 -29.16
N ASP A 25 23.97 4.86 -29.03
CA ASP A 25 22.85 4.81 -28.09
C ASP A 25 21.59 4.26 -28.77
N LYS A 26 21.73 3.02 -29.27
CA LYS A 26 20.57 2.22 -29.67
C LYS A 26 20.24 1.09 -28.69
N ASP A 27 20.70 1.14 -27.44
CA ASP A 27 20.44 0.04 -26.51
C ASP A 27 20.02 0.51 -25.11
N PHE A 28 19.09 1.47 -24.99
CA PHE A 28 18.43 1.70 -23.72
C PHE A 28 16.98 2.21 -23.90
N LEU A 29 16.22 1.53 -24.75
CA LEU A 29 14.78 1.52 -24.68
C LEU A 29 14.35 0.10 -24.32
N ILE A 30 14.60 -0.32 -23.09
CA ILE A 30 13.73 -1.32 -22.47
C ILE A 30 12.41 -0.59 -22.29
N SER A 31 11.50 -0.78 -23.25
CA SER A 31 10.10 -0.54 -23.00
C SER A 31 9.75 -1.47 -21.82
N GLU A 32 9.64 -0.93 -20.60
CA GLU A 32 8.79 -1.55 -19.60
C GLU A 32 7.41 -1.61 -20.28
N GLU A 33 7.10 -2.72 -20.94
CA GLU A 33 5.71 -3.06 -21.21
C GLU A 33 5.06 -3.12 -19.85
N ALA A 34 4.31 -2.07 -19.50
CA ALA A 34 3.59 -2.00 -18.26
C ALA A 34 2.70 -3.24 -18.19
N ALA A 35 2.88 -4.03 -17.15
CA ALA A 35 2.05 -5.18 -16.88
C ALA A 35 0.58 -4.75 -16.92
N MET A 36 -0.23 -5.37 -17.75
CA MET A 36 -1.62 -4.98 -18.00
C MET A 36 -2.58 -6.07 -17.55
N ILE A 37 -3.67 -5.66 -16.93
CA ILE A 37 -4.79 -6.55 -16.62
C ILE A 37 -5.74 -6.65 -17.83
N ASN A 38 -6.47 -7.73 -17.92
CA ASN A 38 -7.53 -7.88 -18.91
C ASN A 38 -8.78 -7.08 -18.49
N LEU A 39 -8.96 -5.91 -19.08
CA LEU A 39 -10.08 -5.01 -18.78
C LEU A 39 -11.46 -5.61 -19.08
N ALA A 40 -11.58 -6.47 -20.11
CA ALA A 40 -12.85 -7.15 -20.40
C ALA A 40 -13.26 -8.14 -19.29
N LYS A 41 -12.29 -8.70 -18.57
CA LYS A 41 -12.55 -9.52 -17.37
C LYS A 41 -12.82 -8.68 -16.12
N LEU A 42 -12.31 -7.46 -16.06
CA LEU A 42 -12.55 -6.55 -14.95
C LEU A 42 -13.94 -5.92 -14.99
N GLU A 43 -14.52 -5.68 -16.16
CA GLU A 43 -15.82 -5.02 -16.31
C GLU A 43 -16.95 -5.67 -15.48
N PRO A 44 -17.17 -7.02 -15.55
CA PRO A 44 -18.19 -7.65 -14.71
C PRO A 44 -17.86 -7.58 -13.20
N VAL A 45 -16.58 -7.48 -12.82
CA VAL A 45 -16.16 -7.28 -11.42
C VAL A 45 -16.56 -5.89 -10.95
N LEU A 46 -16.30 -4.85 -11.74
CA LEU A 46 -16.71 -3.47 -11.43
C LEU A 46 -18.25 -3.37 -11.30
N SER A 47 -18.98 -3.98 -12.21
CA SER A 47 -20.46 -4.03 -12.14
C SER A 47 -20.96 -4.73 -10.88
N GLY A 48 -20.38 -5.86 -10.51
CA GLY A 48 -20.69 -6.57 -9.27
C GLY A 48 -20.35 -5.75 -8.02
N TYR A 49 -19.22 -5.04 -8.04
CA TYR A 49 -18.78 -4.18 -6.94
C TYR A 49 -19.75 -3.04 -6.65
N GLN A 50 -20.38 -2.44 -7.66
CA GLN A 50 -21.44 -1.44 -7.48
C GLN A 50 -22.63 -1.97 -6.67
N THR A 51 -22.94 -3.25 -6.79
CA THR A 51 -24.01 -3.90 -6.01
C THR A 51 -23.53 -4.36 -4.63
N TYR A 52 -22.26 -4.75 -4.53
CA TYR A 52 -21.63 -5.23 -3.30
C TYR A 52 -21.40 -4.09 -2.29
N PHE A 53 -20.74 -3.01 -2.71
CA PHE A 53 -20.25 -1.94 -1.85
C PHE A 53 -21.35 -1.34 -0.94
N PRO A 54 -22.54 -0.91 -1.42
CA PRO A 54 -23.55 -0.30 -0.56
C PRO A 54 -24.10 -1.25 0.52
N LYS A 55 -24.01 -2.56 0.29
CA LYS A 55 -24.49 -3.58 1.23
C LYS A 55 -23.47 -3.89 2.33
N HIS A 56 -22.18 -3.79 2.02
CA HIS A 56 -21.10 -4.24 2.88
C HIS A 56 -20.39 -3.09 3.58
N TRP A 57 -20.36 -1.90 2.98
CA TRP A 57 -19.84 -0.69 3.60
C TRP A 57 -20.36 -0.50 5.05
N PRO A 58 -21.67 -0.44 5.32
CA PRO A 58 -22.18 -0.22 6.67
C PRO A 58 -22.05 -1.45 7.59
N ARG A 59 -21.55 -2.57 7.09
CA ARG A 59 -21.38 -3.82 7.84
C ARG A 59 -19.93 -4.10 8.23
N GLY A 60 -19.07 -3.08 8.13
CA GLY A 60 -17.69 -3.12 8.58
C GLY A 60 -16.63 -3.09 7.48
N GLU A 61 -16.98 -3.06 6.18
CA GLU A 61 -15.98 -2.89 5.12
C GLU A 61 -15.42 -1.45 5.06
N ASP A 62 -16.09 -0.48 5.68
CA ASP A 62 -15.64 0.88 5.89
C ASP A 62 -14.35 0.99 6.75
N PHE A 63 -14.01 -0.09 7.48
CA PHE A 63 -12.88 -0.09 8.41
C PHE A 63 -11.56 0.33 7.79
N LYS A 64 -11.35 0.11 6.48
CA LYS A 64 -10.10 0.46 5.79
C LYS A 64 -9.89 1.97 5.77
N TRP A 65 -10.93 2.72 5.45
CA TRP A 65 -10.92 4.20 5.46
C TRP A 65 -10.84 4.75 6.90
N GLU A 66 -11.56 4.12 7.83
CA GLU A 66 -11.50 4.48 9.25
C GLU A 66 -10.11 4.20 9.84
N ALA A 67 -9.50 3.07 9.50
CA ALA A 67 -8.18 2.70 10.01
C ALA A 67 -7.06 3.63 9.52
N ALA A 68 -7.10 4.03 8.25
CA ALA A 68 -6.15 5.00 7.71
C ALA A 68 -6.28 6.35 8.42
N GLN A 69 -7.50 6.88 8.61
CA GLN A 69 -7.73 8.11 9.33
C GLN A 69 -7.29 8.00 10.79
N HIS A 70 -7.71 6.93 11.47
CA HIS A 70 -7.36 6.68 12.87
C HIS A 70 -5.84 6.63 13.08
N PHE A 71 -5.11 5.97 12.18
CA PHE A 71 -3.66 5.94 12.25
C PHE A 71 -3.06 7.35 12.16
N HIS A 72 -3.50 8.16 11.22
CA HIS A 72 -3.01 9.54 11.07
C HIS A 72 -3.31 10.43 12.26
N ASP A 73 -4.45 10.25 12.91
CA ASP A 73 -4.84 11.00 14.10
C ASP A 73 -3.96 10.66 15.32
N HIS A 74 -3.50 9.41 15.42
CA HIS A 74 -2.80 8.89 16.60
C HIS A 74 -1.30 8.67 16.40
N TRP A 75 -0.80 8.63 15.15
CA TRP A 75 0.61 8.39 14.88
C TRP A 75 1.47 9.61 15.19
N LYS A 76 2.31 9.50 16.23
CA LYS A 76 3.27 10.53 16.65
C LYS A 76 4.61 9.85 16.90
N ILE A 77 5.48 9.83 15.89
CA ILE A 77 6.77 9.10 15.95
C ILE A 77 7.63 9.53 17.14
N ASP A 78 7.51 10.77 17.61
CA ASP A 78 8.27 11.33 18.73
C ASP A 78 7.53 11.26 20.08
N ALA A 79 6.43 10.50 20.17
CA ALA A 79 5.73 10.28 21.44
C ALA A 79 6.69 9.72 22.50
N ALA A 80 6.57 10.19 23.73
CA ALA A 80 7.43 9.75 24.85
C ALA A 80 7.31 8.23 25.06
N ASP A 81 6.09 7.70 25.04
CA ASP A 81 5.81 6.25 25.00
C ASP A 81 5.46 5.82 23.58
N PHE A 82 6.46 5.34 22.86
CA PHE A 82 6.26 4.83 21.49
C PHE A 82 5.37 3.58 21.48
N GLY A 83 5.51 2.70 22.46
CA GLY A 83 4.73 1.45 22.51
C GLY A 83 3.23 1.72 22.65
N GLU A 84 2.83 2.59 23.58
CA GLU A 84 1.41 2.94 23.76
C GLU A 84 0.87 3.74 22.55
N MET A 85 1.64 4.66 21.99
CA MET A 85 1.31 5.36 20.76
C MET A 85 1.09 4.38 19.59
N PHE A 86 2.01 3.45 19.38
CA PHE A 86 1.89 2.44 18.31
C PHE A 86 0.66 1.54 18.50
N LYS A 87 0.40 1.11 19.73
CA LYS A 87 -0.76 0.31 20.09
C LYS A 87 -2.06 1.02 19.75
N GLU A 88 -2.18 2.28 20.10
CA GLU A 88 -3.35 3.11 19.80
C GLU A 88 -3.47 3.35 18.29
N ALA A 89 -2.42 3.84 17.64
CA ALA A 89 -2.45 4.14 16.21
C ALA A 89 -2.81 2.92 15.33
N THR A 90 -2.46 1.70 15.77
CA THR A 90 -2.74 0.46 15.04
C THR A 90 -3.96 -0.31 15.56
N ALA A 91 -4.77 0.27 16.46
CA ALA A 91 -5.90 -0.42 17.09
C ALA A 91 -6.93 -0.94 16.07
N LYS A 92 -7.22 -0.15 15.04
CA LYS A 92 -8.21 -0.48 13.99
C LYS A 92 -7.74 -1.55 12.99
N VAL A 93 -6.47 -1.93 13.00
CA VAL A 93 -5.90 -2.94 12.09
C VAL A 93 -5.32 -4.15 12.81
N SER A 94 -5.65 -4.34 14.08
CA SER A 94 -5.15 -5.47 14.86
C SER A 94 -5.46 -6.81 14.18
N SER A 95 -6.64 -6.99 13.59
CA SER A 95 -7.04 -8.20 12.85
C SER A 95 -6.28 -8.41 11.53
N LEU A 96 -5.71 -7.35 10.94
CA LEU A 96 -4.84 -7.46 9.77
C LEU A 96 -3.41 -7.84 10.13
N LEU A 97 -2.94 -7.47 11.32
CA LEU A 97 -1.57 -7.66 11.78
C LEU A 97 -1.46 -8.90 12.68
N ASP A 98 -2.33 -9.04 13.69
CA ASP A 98 -2.28 -10.17 14.61
C ASP A 98 -3.32 -11.21 14.18
N THR A 99 -2.85 -12.24 13.49
CA THR A 99 -3.64 -13.39 13.06
C THR A 99 -3.39 -14.58 13.98
N GLY A 100 -4.18 -15.67 13.90
CA GLY A 100 -3.96 -16.84 14.73
C GLY A 100 -2.60 -17.55 14.57
N TYR A 101 -1.79 -17.15 13.58
CA TYR A 101 -0.49 -17.76 13.24
C TYR A 101 0.69 -16.79 13.22
N ALA A 102 0.45 -15.49 13.19
CA ALA A 102 1.48 -14.48 13.15
C ALA A 102 1.03 -13.24 13.93
N TYR A 103 1.95 -12.65 14.67
CA TYR A 103 1.68 -11.57 15.61
C TYR A 103 2.63 -10.39 15.43
N PRO A 104 2.74 -9.80 14.21
CA PRO A 104 3.70 -8.73 13.95
C PRO A 104 3.46 -7.50 14.81
N ARG A 105 2.21 -7.11 15.07
CA ARG A 105 1.86 -5.95 15.92
C ARG A 105 2.26 -6.20 17.37
N ALA A 106 1.92 -7.37 17.93
CA ALA A 106 2.29 -7.74 19.29
C ALA A 106 3.82 -7.78 19.46
N MET A 107 4.56 -8.25 18.45
CA MET A 107 6.03 -8.23 18.50
C MET A 107 6.62 -6.82 18.49
N ILE A 108 6.06 -5.87 17.73
CA ILE A 108 6.50 -4.47 17.81
C ILE A 108 6.28 -3.90 19.22
N LEU A 109 5.18 -4.25 19.88
CA LEU A 109 4.96 -3.83 21.28
C LEU A 109 6.01 -4.43 22.24
N ASN A 110 6.38 -5.69 22.05
CA ASN A 110 7.44 -6.32 22.81
C ASN A 110 8.80 -5.66 22.53
N PHE A 111 9.11 -5.34 21.28
CA PHE A 111 10.33 -4.65 20.92
C PHE A 111 10.37 -3.23 21.52
N ALA A 112 9.26 -2.50 21.48
CA ALA A 112 9.19 -1.18 22.09
C ALA A 112 9.36 -1.22 23.60
N ALA A 113 8.86 -2.27 24.27
CA ALA A 113 9.07 -2.47 25.70
C ALA A 113 10.54 -2.82 26.05
N ALA A 114 11.23 -3.53 25.16
CA ALA A 114 12.64 -3.94 25.34
C ALA A 114 13.63 -2.82 24.96
N ASP A 115 13.37 -2.13 23.84
CA ASP A 115 14.23 -1.05 23.30
C ASP A 115 13.37 -0.08 22.49
N CYS A 116 12.82 0.91 23.18
CA CYS A 116 11.90 1.89 22.61
C CYS A 116 12.56 2.68 21.46
N GLU A 117 13.80 3.12 21.64
CA GLU A 117 14.48 3.97 20.64
C GLU A 117 14.94 3.19 19.42
N ALA A 118 15.43 1.96 19.58
CA ALA A 118 15.72 1.09 18.45
C ALA A 118 14.45 0.79 17.63
N THR A 119 13.33 0.50 18.31
CA THR A 119 12.04 0.26 17.65
C THR A 119 11.54 1.50 16.92
N ARG A 120 11.63 2.68 17.54
CA ARG A 120 11.31 3.96 16.90
C ARG A 120 12.16 4.22 15.66
N ALA A 121 13.46 3.96 15.73
CA ALA A 121 14.39 4.14 14.63
C ALA A 121 14.06 3.26 13.41
N MET A 122 13.59 2.01 13.64
CA MET A 122 13.11 1.15 12.56
C MET A 122 11.98 1.81 11.77
N PHE A 123 10.99 2.38 12.45
CA PHE A 123 9.87 3.05 11.78
C PHE A 123 10.26 4.36 11.11
N ARG A 124 11.19 5.14 11.69
CA ARG A 124 11.75 6.32 11.00
C ARG A 124 12.39 5.93 9.67
N ASN A 125 13.17 4.86 9.66
CA ASN A 125 13.80 4.35 8.44
C ASN A 125 12.76 3.81 7.45
N LEU A 126 11.78 3.00 7.90
CA LEU A 126 10.73 2.44 7.03
C LEU A 126 9.94 3.54 6.32
N PHE A 127 9.69 4.65 6.99
CA PHE A 127 8.89 5.76 6.49
C PHE A 127 9.71 6.89 5.83
N ASP A 128 11.01 6.71 5.67
CA ASP A 128 11.87 7.66 4.96
C ASP A 128 11.83 7.38 3.45
N GLU A 129 10.97 8.10 2.73
CA GLU A 129 10.79 7.92 1.29
C GLU A 129 11.98 8.41 0.43
N SER A 130 13.00 9.02 1.04
CA SER A 130 14.26 9.31 0.36
C SER A 130 15.12 8.05 0.12
N ILE A 131 14.79 6.95 0.80
CA ILE A 131 15.46 5.65 0.69
C ILE A 131 14.58 4.72 -0.17
N GLU A 132 15.22 3.95 -1.04
CA GLU A 132 14.53 2.98 -1.89
C GLU A 132 13.78 1.94 -1.05
N LEU A 133 12.56 1.54 -1.50
CA LEU A 133 11.66 0.71 -0.71
C LEU A 133 12.24 -0.65 -0.31
N SER A 134 12.98 -1.31 -1.22
CA SER A 134 13.60 -2.61 -0.93
C SER A 134 14.63 -2.50 0.18
N GLN A 135 15.40 -1.41 0.21
CA GLN A 135 16.39 -1.13 1.25
C GLN A 135 15.72 -0.85 2.60
N ARG A 136 14.62 -0.10 2.62
CA ARG A 136 13.84 0.17 3.83
C ARG A 136 13.27 -1.11 4.43
N ILE A 137 12.71 -1.98 3.60
CA ILE A 137 12.17 -3.27 4.03
C ILE A 137 13.27 -4.16 4.59
N ALA A 138 14.39 -4.30 3.89
CA ALA A 138 15.52 -5.11 4.34
C ALA A 138 16.11 -4.58 5.66
N ALA A 139 16.29 -3.27 5.78
CA ALA A 139 16.79 -2.63 7.00
C ALA A 139 15.83 -2.84 8.18
N PHE A 140 14.51 -2.72 7.97
CA PHE A 140 13.53 -2.97 9.01
C PHE A 140 13.58 -4.43 9.51
N GLN A 141 13.63 -5.39 8.59
CA GLN A 141 13.71 -6.81 8.94
C GLN A 141 15.01 -7.15 9.67
N ALA A 142 16.14 -6.59 9.23
CA ALA A 142 17.44 -6.76 9.91
C ALA A 142 17.38 -6.19 11.33
N ALA A 143 16.90 -4.98 11.51
CA ALA A 143 16.80 -4.34 12.82
C ALA A 143 15.84 -5.09 13.77
N THR A 144 14.74 -5.66 13.27
CA THR A 144 13.85 -6.50 14.09
C THR A 144 14.56 -7.76 14.55
N GLU A 145 15.39 -8.38 13.71
CA GLU A 145 16.16 -9.57 14.10
C GLU A 145 17.27 -9.23 15.09
N GLU A 146 17.90 -8.07 14.98
CA GLU A 146 18.87 -7.58 15.96
C GLU A 146 18.24 -7.39 17.34
N ILE A 147 17.09 -6.72 17.42
CA ILE A 147 16.36 -6.53 18.70
C ILE A 147 15.93 -7.89 19.24
N ARG A 148 15.38 -8.77 18.40
CA ARG A 148 14.98 -10.11 18.81
C ARG A 148 16.17 -10.89 19.39
N THR A 149 17.30 -10.89 18.72
CA THR A 149 18.50 -11.60 19.18
C THR A 149 19.05 -11.04 20.48
N LYS A 150 19.01 -9.70 20.65
CA LYS A 150 19.55 -9.02 21.82
C LYS A 150 18.71 -9.21 23.08
N TYR A 151 17.39 -9.24 22.95
CA TYR A 151 16.48 -9.19 24.10
C TYR A 151 15.62 -10.44 24.30
N ASN A 152 15.74 -11.46 23.42
CA ASN A 152 14.94 -12.67 23.51
C ASN A 152 15.36 -13.52 24.72
N ASP A 153 14.42 -13.77 25.61
CA ASP A 153 14.55 -14.67 26.77
C ASP A 153 14.21 -16.13 26.44
N GLY A 154 13.99 -16.45 25.15
CA GLY A 154 13.54 -17.76 24.67
C GLY A 154 12.05 -17.82 24.32
N SER A 155 11.28 -16.77 24.60
CA SER A 155 9.85 -16.70 24.29
C SER A 155 9.55 -16.22 22.87
N TRP A 156 10.46 -15.53 22.20
CA TRP A 156 10.27 -14.96 20.88
C TRP A 156 10.78 -15.86 19.76
N ASN A 157 9.95 -16.76 19.28
CA ASN A 157 10.32 -17.71 18.23
C ASN A 157 10.52 -17.05 16.85
N ASN A 158 9.85 -15.92 16.59
CA ASN A 158 9.89 -15.22 15.32
C ASN A 158 9.57 -13.73 15.54
N HIS A 159 10.11 -12.84 14.68
CA HIS A 159 9.77 -11.42 14.71
C HIS A 159 8.47 -11.09 13.95
N TYR A 160 7.99 -11.99 13.07
CA TYR A 160 6.78 -11.90 12.26
C TYR A 160 6.70 -10.69 11.28
N GLN A 161 7.79 -9.93 11.10
CA GLN A 161 7.81 -8.74 10.24
C GLN A 161 8.05 -9.14 8.78
N SER A 162 7.03 -9.76 8.17
CA SER A 162 7.04 -10.14 6.76
C SER A 162 6.74 -8.93 5.86
N THR A 163 6.99 -9.05 4.56
CA THR A 163 6.60 -8.03 3.56
C THR A 163 5.10 -7.71 3.62
N SER A 164 4.24 -8.70 3.95
CA SER A 164 2.82 -8.49 4.19
C SER A 164 2.54 -7.60 5.42
N ALA A 165 3.28 -7.77 6.51
CA ALA A 165 3.11 -6.93 7.69
C ALA A 165 3.61 -5.49 7.41
N LEU A 166 4.77 -5.38 6.77
CA LEU A 166 5.34 -4.07 6.41
C LEU A 166 4.46 -3.31 5.42
N SER A 167 3.79 -4.01 4.49
CA SER A 167 2.85 -3.36 3.58
C SER A 167 1.67 -2.70 4.31
N VAL A 168 1.21 -3.27 5.43
CA VAL A 168 0.16 -2.65 6.25
C VAL A 168 0.68 -1.36 6.92
N TYR A 169 1.90 -1.37 7.47
CA TYR A 169 2.49 -0.16 8.07
C TYR A 169 2.71 0.94 7.04
N LEU A 170 3.21 0.60 5.85
CA LEU A 170 3.41 1.55 4.74
C LEU A 170 2.07 2.14 4.28
N TRP A 171 1.07 1.30 4.07
CA TRP A 171 -0.27 1.74 3.70
C TRP A 171 -0.89 2.66 4.78
N LEU A 172 -0.79 2.31 6.05
CA LEU A 172 -1.29 3.17 7.13
C LEU A 172 -0.64 4.54 7.12
N ARG A 173 0.67 4.60 6.87
CA ARG A 173 1.44 5.85 6.86
C ARG A 173 1.20 6.69 5.60
N TYR A 174 1.06 6.04 4.47
CA TYR A 174 0.92 6.64 3.14
C TYR A 174 -0.21 5.96 2.36
N PRO A 175 -1.47 6.13 2.78
CA PRO A 175 -2.61 5.42 2.19
C PRO A 175 -2.87 5.79 0.73
N ASP A 176 -2.35 6.93 0.27
CA ASP A 176 -2.45 7.39 -1.11
C ASP A 176 -1.30 6.90 -2.02
N GLN A 177 -0.36 6.09 -1.48
CA GLN A 177 0.83 5.62 -2.21
C GLN A 177 1.00 4.11 -2.16
N TYR A 178 0.66 3.47 -1.05
CA TYR A 178 0.89 2.06 -0.83
C TYR A 178 -0.42 1.28 -0.70
N TYR A 179 -0.30 -0.06 -0.89
CA TYR A 179 -1.41 -1.00 -0.81
C TYR A 179 -1.13 -2.08 0.22
N ILE A 180 -2.20 -2.70 0.75
CA ILE A 180 -2.09 -3.87 1.61
C ILE A 180 -1.76 -5.09 0.73
N TYR A 181 -0.60 -5.69 0.96
CA TYR A 181 -0.20 -6.92 0.28
C TYR A 181 -0.64 -8.16 1.05
N ARG A 182 -1.43 -9.00 0.41
CA ARG A 182 -1.76 -10.36 0.81
C ARG A 182 -1.58 -11.28 -0.39
N TYR A 183 -0.61 -12.19 -0.31
CA TYR A 183 -0.30 -13.09 -1.44
C TYR A 183 -1.54 -13.75 -2.04
N SER A 184 -2.42 -14.34 -1.20
CA SER A 184 -3.61 -15.06 -1.69
C SER A 184 -4.56 -14.13 -2.45
N VAL A 185 -4.76 -12.90 -1.98
CA VAL A 185 -5.63 -11.91 -2.64
C VAL A 185 -5.00 -11.45 -3.95
N ALA A 186 -3.73 -11.05 -3.93
CA ALA A 186 -3.04 -10.60 -5.13
C ALA A 186 -2.94 -11.71 -6.19
N ARG A 187 -2.76 -12.97 -5.77
CA ARG A 187 -2.77 -14.13 -6.65
C ARG A 187 -4.14 -14.36 -7.30
N ASP A 188 -5.20 -14.34 -6.50
CA ASP A 188 -6.58 -14.48 -6.99
C ASP A 188 -6.92 -13.41 -8.04
N ILE A 189 -6.53 -12.15 -7.78
CA ILE A 189 -6.72 -11.03 -8.73
C ILE A 189 -5.92 -11.26 -10.02
N SER A 190 -4.64 -11.62 -9.88
CA SER A 190 -3.75 -11.89 -11.03
C SER A 190 -4.31 -12.96 -11.93
N ASP A 191 -4.76 -14.08 -11.37
CA ASP A 191 -5.30 -15.20 -12.12
C ASP A 191 -6.65 -14.84 -12.77
N ALA A 192 -7.52 -14.11 -12.06
CA ALA A 192 -8.82 -13.69 -12.58
C ALA A 192 -8.69 -12.72 -13.76
N LEU A 193 -7.73 -11.80 -13.69
CA LEU A 193 -7.56 -10.71 -14.65
C LEU A 193 -6.44 -10.95 -15.67
N ASN A 194 -5.81 -12.14 -15.67
CA ASN A 194 -4.67 -12.47 -16.52
C ASN A 194 -3.52 -11.46 -16.42
N PHE A 195 -3.18 -11.05 -15.20
CA PHE A 195 -2.04 -10.17 -14.97
C PHE A 195 -0.73 -10.91 -15.28
N ASP A 196 0.15 -10.31 -16.06
CA ASP A 196 1.34 -10.98 -16.61
C ASP A 196 2.53 -11.07 -15.65
N ALA A 197 2.52 -10.31 -14.55
CA ALA A 197 3.53 -10.35 -13.50
C ALA A 197 2.98 -10.81 -12.13
N PRO A 198 2.41 -12.05 -12.03
CA PRO A 198 1.76 -12.49 -10.80
C PRO A 198 2.74 -12.59 -9.64
N PRO A 199 2.35 -12.20 -8.41
CA PRO A 199 3.21 -12.34 -7.24
C PRO A 199 3.49 -13.82 -6.94
N LYS A 200 4.70 -14.10 -6.44
CA LYS A 200 5.12 -15.43 -6.00
C LYS A 200 4.89 -15.59 -4.49
N ARG A 201 4.77 -16.84 -4.04
CA ARG A 201 4.63 -17.14 -2.60
C ARG A 201 6.01 -17.31 -1.95
N ASP A 202 6.84 -16.29 -2.04
CA ASP A 202 8.23 -16.30 -1.55
C ASP A 202 8.53 -15.22 -0.50
N GLY A 203 7.56 -14.33 -0.24
CA GLY A 203 7.72 -13.22 0.69
C GLY A 203 8.69 -12.13 0.20
N SER A 204 9.09 -12.17 -1.08
CA SER A 204 10.04 -11.23 -1.66
C SER A 204 9.46 -9.83 -1.83
N VAL A 205 10.35 -8.85 -1.91
CA VAL A 205 9.99 -7.47 -2.26
C VAL A 205 9.51 -7.39 -3.71
N GLU A 206 10.05 -8.21 -4.61
CA GLU A 206 9.58 -8.31 -6.00
C GLU A 206 8.09 -8.66 -6.06
N SER A 207 7.65 -9.68 -5.30
CA SER A 207 6.24 -10.07 -5.22
C SER A 207 5.36 -8.98 -4.63
N LEU A 208 5.86 -8.21 -3.66
CA LEU A 208 5.20 -7.03 -3.14
C LEU A 208 5.03 -5.95 -4.22
N LEU A 209 6.10 -5.62 -4.96
CA LEU A 209 6.08 -4.62 -6.02
C LEU A 209 5.16 -5.03 -7.18
N ASN A 210 5.17 -6.29 -7.57
CA ASN A 210 4.23 -6.81 -8.57
C ASN A 210 2.78 -6.67 -8.10
N SER A 211 2.51 -6.91 -6.81
CA SER A 211 1.19 -6.65 -6.23
C SER A 211 0.81 -5.16 -6.28
N TYR A 212 1.75 -4.25 -6.06
CA TYR A 212 1.50 -2.82 -6.15
C TYR A 212 1.16 -2.39 -7.58
N ARG A 213 1.90 -2.88 -8.59
CA ARG A 213 1.57 -2.66 -10.01
C ARG A 213 0.16 -3.15 -10.34
N LEU A 214 -0.21 -4.34 -9.85
CA LEU A 214 -1.56 -4.88 -10.02
C LEU A 214 -2.63 -3.96 -9.43
N TYR A 215 -2.41 -3.43 -8.24
CA TYR A 215 -3.33 -2.49 -7.61
C TYR A 215 -3.37 -1.12 -8.30
N ASP A 216 -2.26 -0.66 -8.89
CA ASP A 216 -2.24 0.54 -9.73
C ASP A 216 -3.14 0.39 -10.95
N GLU A 217 -3.13 -0.78 -11.61
CA GLU A 217 -4.05 -1.10 -12.71
C GLU A 217 -5.52 -1.11 -12.26
N LEU A 218 -5.83 -1.76 -11.13
CA LEU A 218 -7.18 -1.74 -10.55
C LEU A 218 -7.63 -0.32 -10.22
N ARG A 219 -6.77 0.46 -9.60
CA ARG A 219 -7.01 1.85 -9.24
C ARG A 219 -7.27 2.71 -10.48
N ALA A 220 -6.45 2.56 -11.51
CA ALA A 220 -6.60 3.29 -12.76
C ALA A 220 -7.97 3.00 -13.41
N ALA A 221 -8.36 1.74 -13.51
CA ALA A 221 -9.65 1.35 -14.06
C ALA A 221 -10.84 1.81 -13.19
N LEU A 222 -10.74 1.65 -11.85
CA LEU A 222 -11.76 2.11 -10.92
C LEU A 222 -11.96 3.62 -11.00
N SER A 223 -10.89 4.40 -11.06
CA SER A 223 -10.93 5.87 -11.11
C SER A 223 -11.64 6.42 -12.34
N GLN A 224 -11.70 5.65 -13.44
CA GLN A 224 -12.44 6.00 -14.66
C GLN A 224 -13.94 5.64 -14.56
N ASN A 225 -14.35 4.87 -13.55
CA ASN A 225 -15.75 4.50 -13.36
C ASN A 225 -16.46 5.53 -12.46
N GLU A 226 -17.11 6.49 -13.10
CA GLU A 226 -17.77 7.61 -12.40
C GLU A 226 -18.83 7.13 -11.41
N ALA A 227 -19.59 6.08 -11.74
CA ALA A 227 -20.63 5.55 -10.86
C ALA A 227 -20.05 5.00 -9.54
N ILE A 228 -18.89 4.28 -9.62
CA ILE A 228 -18.20 3.74 -8.45
C ILE A 228 -17.57 4.87 -7.63
N THR A 229 -16.86 5.79 -8.27
CA THR A 229 -16.18 6.89 -7.57
C THR A 229 -17.16 7.82 -6.86
N GLN A 230 -18.30 8.14 -7.49
CA GLN A 230 -19.37 8.92 -6.85
C GLN A 230 -20.02 8.15 -5.69
N MET A 231 -20.25 6.84 -5.84
CA MET A 231 -20.83 5.99 -4.80
C MET A 231 -19.95 5.98 -3.55
N ILE A 232 -18.62 5.76 -3.71
CA ILE A 232 -17.66 5.74 -2.60
C ILE A 232 -17.58 7.13 -1.95
N ARG A 233 -17.47 8.20 -2.75
CA ARG A 233 -17.39 9.56 -2.24
C ARG A 233 -18.63 9.92 -1.40
N ARG A 234 -19.83 9.60 -1.88
CA ARG A 234 -21.07 9.80 -1.11
C ARG A 234 -21.08 9.04 0.21
N ALA A 235 -20.53 7.83 0.25
CA ALA A 235 -20.44 7.05 1.48
C ALA A 235 -19.47 7.66 2.49
N ILE A 236 -18.32 8.18 2.03
CA ILE A 236 -17.35 8.90 2.87
C ILE A 236 -17.96 10.21 3.39
N ASP A 237 -18.56 11.02 2.50
CA ASP A 237 -19.13 12.34 2.83
C ASP A 237 -20.36 12.26 3.74
N ALA A 238 -21.08 11.13 3.75
CA ALA A 238 -22.22 10.91 4.64
C ALA A 238 -21.82 10.68 6.11
N ALA A 239 -20.54 10.40 6.38
CA ALA A 239 -20.05 10.19 7.73
C ALA A 239 -19.68 11.53 8.43
N PRO A 240 -19.58 11.54 9.78
CA PRO A 240 -19.02 12.69 10.48
C PRO A 240 -17.62 13.06 9.95
N ALA A 241 -17.36 14.36 9.87
CA ALA A 241 -16.08 14.87 9.41
C ALA A 241 -14.91 14.26 10.21
N GLY A 242 -13.87 13.82 9.51
CA GLY A 242 -12.69 13.20 10.13
C GLY A 242 -12.87 11.74 10.56
N LYS A 243 -14.01 11.09 10.24
CA LYS A 243 -14.17 9.66 10.52
C LYS A 243 -13.36 8.80 9.55
N TYR A 244 -13.34 9.16 8.27
CA TYR A 244 -12.71 8.40 7.21
C TYR A 244 -11.61 9.17 6.50
N TRP A 245 -10.58 8.45 6.04
CA TRP A 245 -9.61 8.97 5.09
C TRP A 245 -10.32 9.36 3.78
N PRO A 246 -10.03 10.52 3.19
CA PRO A 246 -10.77 11.01 2.02
C PRO A 246 -10.55 10.20 0.73
N ASP A 247 -9.50 9.37 0.67
CA ASP A 247 -9.15 8.47 -0.45
C ASP A 247 -9.24 9.15 -1.83
N THR A 248 -8.66 10.32 -1.94
CA THR A 248 -8.73 11.13 -3.17
C THR A 248 -7.99 10.49 -4.34
N HIS A 249 -7.09 9.56 -4.05
CA HIS A 249 -6.29 8.81 -5.02
C HIS A 249 -6.87 7.41 -5.32
N TRP A 250 -7.95 7.00 -4.66
CA TRP A 250 -8.65 5.72 -4.85
C TRP A 250 -7.82 4.48 -4.49
N ASN A 251 -6.76 4.63 -3.70
CA ASN A 251 -5.92 3.52 -3.30
C ASN A 251 -6.65 2.56 -2.36
N ILE A 252 -7.38 3.09 -1.37
CA ILE A 252 -8.16 2.26 -0.43
C ILE A 252 -9.31 1.59 -1.18
N ALA A 253 -9.96 2.30 -2.09
CA ALA A 253 -10.99 1.75 -2.95
C ALA A 253 -10.48 0.60 -3.82
N ALA A 254 -9.26 0.71 -4.36
CA ALA A 254 -8.62 -0.37 -5.12
C ALA A 254 -8.32 -1.59 -4.24
N ILE A 255 -7.87 -1.40 -3.00
CA ILE A 255 -7.70 -2.50 -2.03
C ILE A 255 -9.04 -3.19 -1.76
N ASP A 256 -10.10 -2.43 -1.55
CA ASP A 256 -11.44 -2.95 -1.28
C ASP A 256 -12.02 -3.71 -2.49
N LEU A 257 -11.87 -3.17 -3.71
CA LEU A 257 -12.22 -3.85 -4.95
C LEU A 257 -11.47 -5.18 -5.12
N GLY A 258 -10.17 -5.20 -4.84
CA GLY A 258 -9.35 -6.41 -4.91
C GLY A 258 -9.79 -7.46 -3.89
N PHE A 259 -10.13 -7.05 -2.69
CA PHE A 259 -10.69 -7.91 -1.66
C PHE A 259 -12.06 -8.48 -2.08
N TYR A 260 -12.95 -7.63 -2.59
CA TYR A 260 -14.24 -8.07 -3.16
C TYR A 260 -14.03 -9.11 -4.26
N LEU A 261 -13.16 -8.86 -5.24
CA LEU A 261 -12.87 -9.79 -6.32
C LEU A 261 -12.45 -11.17 -5.77
N SER A 262 -11.45 -11.17 -4.88
CA SER A 262 -10.87 -12.42 -4.35
C SER A 262 -11.85 -13.20 -3.46
N ARG A 263 -12.63 -12.53 -2.60
CA ARG A 263 -13.39 -13.18 -1.54
C ARG A 263 -14.87 -13.39 -1.85
N PHE A 264 -15.45 -12.54 -2.68
CA PHE A 264 -16.88 -12.58 -2.96
C PHE A 264 -17.16 -12.92 -4.42
N TYR A 265 -16.63 -12.14 -5.36
CA TYR A 265 -16.90 -12.34 -6.78
C TYR A 265 -16.51 -13.73 -7.27
N LEU A 266 -15.29 -14.20 -6.99
CA LEU A 266 -14.83 -15.53 -7.39
C LEU A 266 -15.61 -16.67 -6.70
N ALA A 267 -16.09 -16.47 -5.47
CA ALA A 267 -16.92 -17.45 -4.78
C ALA A 267 -18.31 -17.57 -5.43
N GLU A 268 -18.91 -16.45 -5.83
CA GLU A 268 -20.19 -16.42 -6.56
C GLU A 268 -20.07 -17.11 -7.92
N GLN A 269 -18.98 -16.86 -8.66
CA GLN A 269 -18.72 -17.52 -9.95
C GLN A 269 -18.63 -19.04 -9.81
N LYS A 270 -17.92 -19.55 -8.81
CA LYS A 270 -17.82 -20.99 -8.52
C LYS A 270 -19.20 -21.61 -8.23
N THR A 271 -20.02 -20.93 -7.43
CA THR A 271 -21.37 -21.39 -7.07
C THR A 271 -22.28 -21.45 -8.30
N SER A 272 -22.24 -20.42 -9.16
CA SER A 272 -23.03 -20.36 -10.39
C SER A 272 -22.64 -21.45 -11.39
N GLN A 273 -21.35 -21.75 -11.53
CA GLN A 273 -20.84 -22.83 -12.40
C GLN A 273 -21.28 -24.21 -11.89
N MET A 274 -21.27 -24.45 -10.59
CA MET A 274 -21.74 -25.69 -10.00
C MET A 274 -23.24 -25.91 -10.22
N GLN A 275 -24.06 -24.84 -10.19
CA GLN A 275 -25.48 -24.91 -10.46
C GLN A 275 -25.83 -25.11 -11.94
N ALA A 276 -25.01 -24.58 -12.85
CA ALA A 276 -25.22 -24.73 -14.29
C ALA A 276 -24.75 -26.08 -14.87
N GLY A 277 -23.97 -26.85 -14.11
CA GLY A 277 -23.46 -28.16 -14.48
C GLY A 277 -24.34 -29.34 -14.07
N TRP A 278 -25.52 -29.09 -13.52
CA TRP A 278 -26.60 -30.04 -13.21
C TRP A 278 -27.77 -29.84 -14.19
#